data_57b794b42664d6b4bbf918c36d62a55b
#
_entry.id   57b794b42664d6b4bbf918c36d62a55b
#
_cell.length_a   1.000
_cell.length_b   1.000
_cell.length_c   1.000
_cell.angle_alpha   90.00
_cell.angle_beta   90.00
_cell.angle_gamma   90.00
#
_symmetry.space_group_name_H-M   'P 1'
#
loop_
_entity.id
_entity.type
_entity.pdbx_description
1 polymer ?
#
loop_
_entity_poly.entity_id
_entity_poly.type
_entity_poly.pdbx_seq_one_letter_code
_entity_poly.pdbx_strand_id
1 'polypeptide(L)' 'MISLYDYLGKPAGSALGKQVYAFSKIVKAKRSTKVVAHSPFKNGTIVTYEKPFLDQFFKIKALFNNA' A
#
# COMPACT_ATOMS: atom_id res chain seq x y z
N MET A 1 -6.23 8.64 -5.32
CA MET A 1 -5.41 7.77 -4.47
C MET A 1 -6.25 6.69 -3.82
N ILE A 2 -5.70 5.51 -3.68
CA ILE A 2 -6.41 4.37 -3.09
C ILE A 2 -5.55 3.70 -2.03
N SER A 3 -6.20 3.00 -1.09
CA SER A 3 -5.49 2.23 -0.08
C SER A 3 -5.09 0.86 -0.65
N LEU A 4 -4.17 0.19 0.05
CA LEU A 4 -3.84 -1.19 -0.29
C LEU A 4 -5.06 -2.10 -0.21
N TYR A 5 -5.89 -1.90 0.80
CA TYR A 5 -7.11 -2.68 0.94
C TYR A 5 -8.00 -2.55 -0.31
N ASP A 6 -8.23 -1.32 -0.77
CA ASP A 6 -9.05 -1.07 -1.95
C ASP A 6 -8.41 -1.66 -3.21
N TYR A 7 -7.09 -1.56 -3.31
CA TYR A 7 -6.38 -2.09 -4.48
C TYR A 7 -6.45 -3.61 -4.54
N LEU A 8 -6.26 -4.28 -3.41
CA LEU A 8 -6.22 -5.74 -3.36
C LEU A 8 -7.61 -6.38 -3.23
N GLY A 9 -8.60 -5.62 -2.73
CA GLY A 9 -9.91 -6.16 -2.41
C GLY A 9 -9.91 -7.01 -1.15
N LYS A 10 -8.85 -6.95 -0.34
CA LYS A 10 -8.72 -7.71 0.90
C LYS A 10 -7.63 -7.07 1.77
N PRO A 11 -7.59 -7.39 3.07
CA PRO A 11 -6.53 -6.87 3.94
C PRO A 11 -5.14 -7.32 3.46
N ALA A 12 -4.20 -6.37 3.44
CA ALA A 12 -2.85 -6.64 2.97
C ALA A 12 -1.96 -7.27 4.03
N GLY A 13 -2.27 -7.02 5.31
CA GLY A 13 -1.42 -7.43 6.40
C GLY A 13 -0.32 -6.41 6.71
N SER A 14 0.20 -6.46 7.93
CA SER A 14 1.18 -5.48 8.40
C SER A 14 2.51 -5.59 7.66
N ALA A 15 2.96 -6.79 7.35
CA ALA A 15 4.25 -6.99 6.67
C ALA A 15 4.24 -6.37 5.27
N LEU A 16 3.21 -6.63 4.49
CA LEU A 16 3.09 -6.06 3.15
C LEU A 16 2.92 -4.55 3.21
N GLY A 17 2.12 -4.06 4.14
CA GLY A 17 1.94 -2.62 4.33
C GLY A 17 3.25 -1.90 4.59
N LYS A 18 4.10 -2.47 5.45
CA LYS A 18 5.42 -1.91 5.73
C LYS A 18 6.32 -1.90 4.50
N GLN A 19 6.28 -2.95 3.70
CA GLN A 19 7.07 -3.05 2.47
C GLN A 19 6.66 -1.97 1.47
N VAL A 20 5.37 -1.79 1.25
CA VAL A 20 4.87 -0.78 0.32
C VAL A 20 5.24 0.62 0.81
N TYR A 21 5.09 0.89 2.10
CA TYR A 21 5.42 2.18 2.67
C TYR A 21 6.91 2.49 2.51
N ALA A 22 7.77 1.54 2.81
CA ALA A 22 9.22 1.71 2.66
C ALA A 22 9.59 1.97 1.20
N PHE A 23 9.02 1.21 0.27
CA PHE A 23 9.28 1.40 -1.15
C PHE A 23 8.82 2.78 -1.62
N SER A 24 7.68 3.25 -1.12
CA SER A 24 7.19 4.59 -1.48
C SER A 24 8.14 5.69 -1.05
N LYS A 25 8.84 5.51 0.06
CA LYS A 25 9.86 6.45 0.49
C LYS A 25 11.08 6.43 -0.42
N ILE A 26 11.50 5.25 -0.85
CA ILE A 26 12.67 5.08 -1.70
C ILE A 26 12.46 5.77 -3.06
N VAL A 27 11.29 5.58 -3.67
CA VAL A 27 10.99 6.16 -4.98
C VAL A 27 10.33 7.53 -4.86
N LYS A 28 10.15 8.05 -3.65
CA LYS A 28 9.53 9.34 -3.37
C LYS A 28 8.13 9.45 -3.99
N ALA A 29 7.36 8.36 -3.90
CA ALA A 29 5.99 8.34 -4.41
C ALA A 29 5.09 9.19 -3.54
N LYS A 30 4.05 9.75 -4.14
CA LYS A 30 3.06 10.52 -3.41
C LYS A 30 2.22 9.61 -2.52
N ARG A 31 1.99 10.06 -1.30
CA ARG A 31 1.16 9.37 -0.32
C ARG A 31 0.18 10.35 0.28
N SER A 32 -0.94 9.82 0.73
CA SER A 32 -1.92 10.59 1.49
C SER A 32 -2.46 9.71 2.59
N THR A 33 -3.23 10.29 3.50
CA THR A 33 -3.88 9.53 4.54
C THR A 33 -5.39 9.68 4.40
N LYS A 34 -6.10 8.64 4.82
CA LYS A 34 -7.56 8.59 4.77
C LYS A 34 -8.07 8.04 6.09
N VAL A 35 -9.08 8.67 6.65
CA VAL A 35 -9.74 8.17 7.84
C VAL A 35 -10.88 7.25 7.41
N VAL A 36 -10.91 6.05 8.00
CA VAL A 36 -11.97 5.07 7.71
C VAL A 36 -12.60 4.61 9.01
N ALA A 37 -13.94 4.50 9.00
CA ALA A 37 -14.70 4.18 10.20
C ALA A 37 -14.43 2.77 10.73
N HIS A 38 -14.08 1.84 9.87
CA HIS A 38 -13.88 0.44 10.22
C HIS A 38 -12.44 -0.03 9.96
N SER A 39 -11.49 0.87 10.20
CA SER A 39 -10.08 0.53 10.03
C SER A 39 -9.63 -0.47 11.10
N PRO A 40 -8.79 -1.46 10.76
CA PRO A 40 -8.15 -2.32 11.76
C PRO A 40 -7.08 -1.60 12.58
N PHE A 41 -6.73 -0.37 12.21
CA PHE A 41 -5.73 0.41 12.93
C PHE A 41 -6.39 1.21 14.04
N LYS A 42 -5.66 1.41 15.14
CA LYS A 42 -6.20 2.04 16.35
C LYS A 42 -6.77 3.43 16.12
N ASN A 43 -6.14 4.20 15.25
CA ASN A 43 -6.54 5.59 15.00
C ASN A 43 -7.47 5.74 13.79
N GLY A 44 -7.86 4.66 13.15
CA GLY A 44 -8.75 4.71 12.00
C GLY A 44 -8.15 5.34 10.75
N THR A 45 -6.84 5.54 10.72
CA THR A 45 -6.16 6.20 9.61
C THR A 45 -5.38 5.18 8.80
N ILE A 46 -5.53 5.24 7.48
CA ILE A 46 -4.77 4.40 6.55
C ILE A 46 -4.05 5.27 5.54
N VAL A 47 -2.93 4.75 5.03
CA VAL A 47 -2.17 5.42 3.98
C VAL A 47 -2.70 5.03 2.63
N THR A 48 -2.83 6.02 1.73
CA THR A 48 -3.27 5.79 0.36
C THR A 48 -2.14 6.11 -0.61
N TYR A 49 -2.17 5.46 -1.77
CA TYR A 49 -1.14 5.58 -2.79
C TYR A 49 -1.79 5.81 -4.15
N GLU A 50 -1.01 6.29 -5.11
CA GLU A 50 -1.46 6.37 -6.49
C GLU A 50 -1.49 4.96 -7.09
N LYS A 51 -2.52 4.67 -7.89
CA LYS A 51 -2.66 3.35 -8.50
C LYS A 51 -1.44 2.97 -9.35
N PRO A 52 -0.88 3.84 -10.21
CA PRO A 52 0.30 3.48 -10.99
C PRO A 52 1.49 3.06 -10.13
N PHE A 53 1.65 3.68 -8.95
CA PHE A 53 2.69 3.28 -8.02
C PHE A 53 2.47 1.86 -7.51
N LEU A 54 1.24 1.53 -7.12
CA LEU A 54 0.92 0.19 -6.65
C LEU A 54 1.09 -0.85 -7.74
N ASP A 55 0.69 -0.54 -8.97
CA ASP A 55 0.89 -1.42 -10.11
C ASP A 55 2.38 -1.72 -10.30
N GLN A 56 3.22 -0.70 -10.21
CA GLN A 56 4.66 -0.85 -10.35
C GLN A 56 5.25 -1.68 -9.21
N PHE A 57 4.83 -1.40 -7.97
CA PHE A 57 5.31 -2.14 -6.81
C PHE A 57 5.02 -3.63 -6.95
N PHE A 58 3.79 -3.98 -7.28
CA PHE A 58 3.41 -5.39 -7.36
C PHE A 58 4.02 -6.09 -8.57
N LYS A 59 4.27 -5.37 -9.65
CA LYS A 59 4.98 -5.91 -10.79
C LYS A 59 6.42 -6.29 -10.42
N ILE A 60 7.12 -5.39 -9.72
CA ILE A 60 8.49 -5.63 -9.28
C ILE A 60 8.51 -6.79 -8.28
N LYS A 61 7.58 -6.80 -7.34
CA LYS A 61 7.48 -7.86 -6.34
C LYS A 61 7.28 -9.24 -6.99
N ALA A 62 6.43 -9.31 -8.00
CA ALA A 62 6.19 -10.55 -8.73
C ALA A 62 7.44 -11.04 -9.44
N LEU A 63 8.24 -10.13 -10.01
CA LEU A 63 9.49 -10.49 -10.66
C LEU A 63 10.47 -11.12 -9.67
N PHE A 64 10.59 -10.54 -8.48
CA PHE A 64 11.47 -11.09 -7.46
C PHE A 64 10.96 -12.41 -6.90
N ASN A 65 9.66 -12.55 -6.74
CA ASN A 65 9.08 -13.77 -6.19
C ASN A 65 9.13 -14.95 -7.17
N ASN A 66 9.28 -14.69 -8.46
CA ASN A 66 9.35 -15.73 -9.49
C ASN A 66 10.79 -16.10 -9.84
N ALA A 67 11.72 -15.55 -9.17
CA ALA A 67 13.15 -15.83 -9.43
C ALA A 67 13.59 -17.16 -8.83
#